data_bcc8c3edef6ce7822862b5e93af94808
#
_entry.id   bcc8c3edef6ce7822862b5e93af94808
#
_cell.length_a   1.000
_cell.length_b   1.000
_cell.length_c   1.000
_cell.angle_alpha   90.00
_cell.angle_beta   90.00
_cell.angle_gamma   90.00
#
_symmetry.space_group_name_H-M   'P 1'
#
loop_
_entity.id
_entity.type
_entity.pdbx_description
1 polymer ?
#
loop_
_entity_poly.entity_id
_entity_poly.type
_entity_poly.pdbx_seq_one_letter_code
_entity_poly.pdbx_strand_id
1 'polypeptide(L)'
;MLEPIKIQVRFADCDMMGHVNNAVYLSYFEMARMHSFEQLVGAEWDYKKQGTLLVKNEVVYLKPILLHDSPEIYLHLIEIGEKSFTFGYVVKVNGEICTTGSSKLVCFDFRTNSSVKVFPEFIEAFKKLDN
;
A
#
# COMPACT_ATOMS: atom_id res chain seq x y z
N MET A 1 -10.28 -0.40 11.83
CA MET A 1 -9.67 -1.40 10.91
C MET A 1 -10.33 -1.33 9.55
N LEU A 2 -9.54 -1.30 8.51
CA LEU A 2 -10.04 -1.35 7.14
C LEU A 2 -10.16 -2.80 6.68
N GLU A 3 -11.12 -3.03 5.79
CA GLU A 3 -11.23 -4.33 5.12
C GLU A 3 -9.99 -4.57 4.25
N PRO A 4 -9.48 -5.80 4.19
CA PRO A 4 -8.37 -6.10 3.31
C PRO A 4 -8.77 -5.94 1.85
N ILE A 5 -7.81 -5.56 1.01
CA ILE A 5 -8.03 -5.59 -0.42
C ILE A 5 -7.81 -7.00 -0.93
N LYS A 6 -8.71 -7.46 -1.79
CA LYS A 6 -8.59 -8.74 -2.47
C LYS A 6 -7.95 -8.51 -3.83
N ILE A 7 -6.91 -9.27 -4.11
CA ILE A 7 -6.17 -9.17 -5.36
C ILE A 7 -6.55 -10.34 -6.27
N GLN A 8 -6.85 -10.03 -7.52
CA GLN A 8 -6.95 -11.04 -8.56
C GLN A 8 -5.59 -11.18 -9.24
N VAL A 9 -4.98 -12.34 -9.10
CA VAL A 9 -3.71 -12.63 -9.78
C VAL A 9 -3.99 -12.86 -11.26
N ARG A 10 -3.32 -12.10 -12.13
CA ARG A 10 -3.47 -12.24 -13.57
C ARG A 10 -2.35 -13.13 -14.12
N PHE A 11 -2.63 -13.78 -15.25
CA PHE A 11 -1.61 -14.56 -15.94
C PHE A 11 -0.35 -13.71 -16.21
N ALA A 12 -0.54 -12.46 -16.62
CA ALA A 12 0.55 -11.53 -16.90
C ALA A 12 1.38 -11.16 -15.67
N ASP A 13 0.85 -11.40 -14.44
CA ASP A 13 1.58 -11.12 -13.22
C ASP A 13 2.61 -12.19 -12.88
N CYS A 14 2.54 -13.35 -13.53
CA CYS A 14 3.33 -14.52 -13.16
C CYS A 14 4.56 -14.70 -14.08
N ASP A 15 5.59 -15.30 -13.50
CA ASP A 15 6.80 -15.71 -14.21
C ASP A 15 6.64 -17.14 -14.79
N MET A 16 7.74 -17.67 -15.34
CA MET A 16 7.76 -19.00 -15.95
C MET A 16 7.46 -20.13 -14.97
N MET A 17 7.66 -19.90 -13.67
CA MET A 17 7.40 -20.90 -12.64
C MET A 17 5.96 -20.88 -12.14
N GLY A 18 5.13 -20.00 -12.68
CA GLY A 18 3.75 -19.84 -12.23
C GLY A 18 3.64 -19.06 -10.94
N HIS A 19 4.68 -18.37 -10.51
CA HIS A 19 4.71 -17.52 -9.34
C HIS A 19 4.52 -16.07 -9.74
N VAL A 20 3.85 -15.30 -8.90
CA VAL A 20 3.77 -13.85 -9.11
C VAL A 20 5.20 -13.30 -9.13
N ASN A 21 5.52 -12.52 -10.18
CA ASN A 21 6.82 -11.89 -10.33
C ASN A 21 7.10 -10.97 -9.14
N ASN A 22 8.33 -11.02 -8.64
CA ASN A 22 8.73 -10.26 -7.46
C ASN A 22 8.37 -8.76 -7.53
N ALA A 23 8.53 -8.16 -8.70
CA ALA A 23 8.25 -6.73 -8.89
C ALA A 23 6.75 -6.41 -8.87
N VAL A 24 5.90 -7.36 -9.19
CA VAL A 24 4.45 -7.17 -9.24
C VAL A 24 3.87 -6.94 -7.84
N TYR A 25 4.51 -7.45 -6.80
CA TYR A 25 4.08 -7.21 -5.42
C TYR A 25 4.01 -5.71 -5.10
N LEU A 26 4.90 -4.91 -5.67
CA LEU A 26 4.89 -3.45 -5.47
C LEU A 26 3.62 -2.82 -6.05
N SER A 27 3.15 -3.33 -7.19
CA SER A 27 1.87 -2.90 -7.76
C SER A 27 0.70 -3.30 -6.88
N TYR A 28 0.73 -4.48 -6.30
CA TYR A 28 -0.30 -4.92 -5.35
C TYR A 28 -0.34 -4.02 -4.11
N PHE A 29 0.83 -3.63 -3.60
CA PHE A 29 0.91 -2.69 -2.48
C PHE A 29 0.33 -1.33 -2.85
N GLU A 30 0.61 -0.83 -4.06
CA GLU A 30 0.03 0.41 -4.54
C GLU A 30 -1.50 0.32 -4.62
N MET A 31 -2.02 -0.78 -5.15
CA MET A 31 -3.46 -1.01 -5.20
C MET A 31 -4.07 -0.99 -3.80
N ALA A 32 -3.40 -1.60 -2.82
CA ALA A 32 -3.85 -1.60 -1.43
C ALA A 32 -3.85 -0.18 -0.85
N ARG A 33 -2.81 0.61 -1.13
CA ARG A 33 -2.76 2.01 -0.69
C ARG A 33 -3.88 2.83 -1.30
N MET A 34 -4.09 2.75 -2.60
CA MET A 34 -5.12 3.52 -3.29
C MET A 34 -6.52 3.18 -2.78
N HIS A 35 -6.78 1.89 -2.59
CA HIS A 35 -8.06 1.43 -2.02
C HIS A 35 -8.25 1.99 -0.60
N SER A 36 -7.20 1.92 0.22
CA SER A 36 -7.26 2.41 1.60
C SER A 36 -7.42 3.93 1.66
N PHE A 37 -6.72 4.68 0.83
CA PHE A 37 -6.86 6.14 0.77
C PHE A 37 -8.27 6.54 0.39
N GLU A 38 -8.88 5.85 -0.56
CA GLU A 38 -10.26 6.15 -0.95
C GLU A 38 -11.21 5.97 0.25
N GLN A 39 -11.01 4.93 1.05
CA GLN A 39 -11.81 4.72 2.26
C GLN A 39 -11.50 5.74 3.36
N LEU A 40 -10.24 6.16 3.48
CA LEU A 40 -9.80 7.02 4.58
C LEU A 40 -10.10 8.50 4.34
N VAL A 41 -9.84 9.01 3.14
CA VAL A 41 -9.97 10.44 2.82
C VAL A 41 -11.01 10.72 1.74
N GLY A 42 -11.59 9.68 1.16
CA GLY A 42 -12.61 9.82 0.12
C GLY A 42 -12.03 9.87 -1.28
N ALA A 43 -12.90 9.62 -2.26
CA ALA A 43 -12.53 9.55 -3.67
C ALA A 43 -12.26 10.96 -4.28
N GLU A 44 -12.62 12.02 -3.56
CA GLU A 44 -12.54 13.39 -4.08
C GLU A 44 -11.24 14.12 -3.71
N TRP A 45 -10.34 13.46 -2.94
CA TRP A 45 -9.05 14.06 -2.63
C TRP A 45 -8.27 14.30 -3.92
N ASP A 46 -7.78 15.51 -4.09
CA ASP A 46 -7.06 15.88 -5.32
C ASP A 46 -5.55 15.62 -5.18
N TYR A 47 -5.16 14.39 -5.54
CA TYR A 47 -3.76 13.97 -5.48
C TYR A 47 -2.85 14.70 -6.46
N LYS A 48 -3.42 15.38 -7.46
CA LYS A 48 -2.63 16.18 -8.41
C LYS A 48 -2.14 17.47 -7.80
N LYS A 49 -2.81 17.94 -6.74
CA LYS A 49 -2.43 19.14 -6.00
C LYS A 49 -1.68 18.78 -4.73
N GLN A 50 -2.30 17.94 -3.89
CA GLN A 50 -1.77 17.52 -2.60
C GLN A 50 -1.69 16.00 -2.61
N GLY A 51 -0.54 15.49 -2.99
CA GLY A 51 -0.35 14.06 -3.16
C GLY A 51 0.79 13.52 -2.34
N THR A 52 1.28 12.39 -2.78
CA THR A 52 2.37 11.68 -2.11
C THR A 52 3.39 11.23 -3.13
N LEU A 53 4.64 11.12 -2.67
CA LEU A 53 5.70 10.50 -3.44
C LEU A 53 6.21 9.30 -2.67
N LEU A 54 6.33 8.17 -3.35
CA LEU A 54 6.90 6.96 -2.77
C LEU A 54 8.42 7.11 -2.69
N VAL A 55 8.99 6.90 -1.50
CA VAL A 55 10.43 7.03 -1.30
C VAL A 55 11.11 5.73 -0.95
N LYS A 56 10.37 4.74 -0.45
CA LYS A 56 10.97 3.45 -0.09
C LYS A 56 9.91 2.35 -0.08
N ASN A 57 10.29 1.19 -0.61
CA ASN A 57 9.54 -0.05 -0.47
C ASN A 57 10.44 -1.12 0.13
N GLU A 58 9.87 -1.96 0.99
CA GLU A 58 10.49 -3.19 1.46
C GLU A 58 9.51 -4.33 1.28
N VAL A 59 10.01 -5.48 0.85
CA VAL A 59 9.20 -6.69 0.67
C VAL A 59 9.97 -7.88 1.21
N VAL A 60 9.29 -8.69 2.01
CA VAL A 60 9.84 -9.97 2.49
C VAL A 60 8.95 -11.08 1.91
N TYR A 61 9.55 -11.92 1.09
CA TYR A 61 8.87 -13.03 0.41
C TYR A 61 9.02 -14.28 1.25
N LEU A 62 7.94 -14.69 1.93
CA LEU A 62 7.95 -15.88 2.79
C LEU A 62 7.53 -17.12 2.03
N LYS A 63 6.52 -16.98 1.17
CA LYS A 63 6.00 -18.04 0.29
C LYS A 63 5.58 -17.42 -1.04
N PRO A 64 5.77 -18.14 -2.16
CA PRO A 64 5.32 -17.61 -3.45
C PRO A 64 3.79 -17.53 -3.52
N ILE A 65 3.30 -16.54 -4.24
CA ILE A 65 1.90 -16.44 -4.63
C ILE A 65 1.77 -17.07 -6.01
N LEU A 66 0.80 -17.96 -6.17
CA LEU A 66 0.60 -18.71 -7.41
C LEU A 66 -0.55 -18.13 -8.21
N LEU A 67 -0.63 -18.48 -9.50
CA LEU A 67 -1.62 -17.93 -10.43
C LEU A 67 -3.06 -18.04 -9.95
N HIS A 68 -3.42 -19.14 -9.29
CA HIS A 68 -4.80 -19.36 -8.87
C HIS A 68 -5.07 -19.00 -7.42
N ASP A 69 -4.10 -18.38 -6.75
CA ASP A 69 -4.28 -17.89 -5.40
C ASP A 69 -5.15 -16.64 -5.37
N SER A 70 -5.78 -16.40 -4.23
CA SER A 70 -6.60 -15.21 -3.99
C SER A 70 -6.01 -14.44 -2.80
N PRO A 71 -4.94 -13.68 -3.01
CA PRO A 71 -4.31 -12.97 -1.90
C PRO A 71 -5.16 -11.84 -1.36
N GLU A 72 -5.07 -11.64 -0.05
CA GLU A 72 -5.69 -10.53 0.65
C GLU A 72 -4.59 -9.70 1.31
N ILE A 73 -4.63 -8.39 1.12
CA ILE A 73 -3.64 -7.48 1.68
C ILE A 73 -4.26 -6.66 2.79
N TYR A 74 -3.67 -6.75 3.97
CA TYR A 74 -4.03 -5.99 5.16
C TYR A 74 -3.02 -4.85 5.29
N LEU A 75 -3.51 -3.62 5.36
CA LEU A 75 -2.69 -2.43 5.49
C LEU A 75 -2.78 -1.91 6.91
N HIS A 76 -1.65 -1.55 7.48
CA HIS A 76 -1.57 -0.94 8.82
C HIS A 76 -0.59 0.23 8.81
N LEU A 77 -0.65 1.05 9.85
CA LEU A 77 0.24 2.19 10.00
C LEU A 77 1.45 1.79 10.84
N ILE A 78 2.65 2.06 10.33
CA ILE A 78 3.90 1.83 11.07
C ILE A 78 4.34 3.11 11.75
N GLU A 79 4.36 4.23 11.03
CA GLU A 79 4.93 5.46 11.54
C GLU A 79 4.34 6.67 10.83
N ILE A 80 4.21 7.79 11.56
CA ILE A 80 3.97 9.10 11.00
C ILE A 80 5.14 10.00 11.42
N GLY A 81 5.89 10.51 10.44
CA GLY A 81 6.93 11.50 10.66
C GLY A 81 6.42 12.91 10.42
N GLU A 82 7.33 13.87 10.32
CA GLU A 82 6.95 15.27 10.06
C GLU A 82 6.35 15.44 8.66
N LYS A 83 7.02 14.91 7.64
CA LYS A 83 6.60 15.04 6.23
C LYS A 83 6.27 13.69 5.59
N SER A 84 6.46 12.60 6.30
CA SER A 84 6.35 11.26 5.77
C SER A 84 5.50 10.37 6.66
N PHE A 85 5.04 9.27 6.10
CA PHE A 85 4.37 8.20 6.83
C PHE A 85 4.74 6.86 6.19
N THR A 86 4.65 5.80 7.00
CA THR A 86 5.00 4.45 6.54
C THR A 86 3.83 3.53 6.80
N PHE A 87 3.36 2.88 5.75
CA PHE A 87 2.39 1.80 5.83
C PHE A 87 3.10 0.46 5.85
N GLY A 88 2.51 -0.48 6.57
CA GLY A 88 2.91 -1.88 6.50
C GLY A 88 1.84 -2.71 5.82
N TYR A 89 2.25 -3.82 5.23
CA TYR A 89 1.36 -4.75 4.54
C TYR A 89 1.58 -6.16 5.06
N VAL A 90 0.49 -6.87 5.24
CA VAL A 90 0.50 -8.32 5.47
C VAL A 90 -0.33 -8.94 4.36
N VAL A 91 0.27 -9.81 3.59
CA VAL A 91 -0.42 -10.51 2.49
C VAL A 91 -0.70 -11.94 2.92
N LYS A 92 -1.95 -12.33 2.86
CA LYS A 92 -2.39 -13.67 3.23
C LYS A 92 -3.01 -14.38 2.03
N VAL A 93 -2.72 -15.68 1.93
CA VAL A 93 -3.37 -16.58 1.00
C VAL A 93 -3.95 -17.72 1.84
N ASN A 94 -5.27 -17.92 1.73
CA ASN A 94 -6.00 -18.91 2.54
C ASN A 94 -5.73 -18.75 4.04
N GLY A 95 -5.66 -17.50 4.51
CA GLY A 95 -5.42 -17.19 5.92
C GLY A 95 -3.98 -17.32 6.39
N GLU A 96 -3.07 -17.71 5.51
CA GLU A 96 -1.65 -17.90 5.84
C GLU A 96 -0.82 -16.73 5.29
N ILE A 97 0.06 -16.17 6.13
CA ILE A 97 0.91 -15.06 5.73
C ILE A 97 1.95 -15.56 4.73
N CYS A 98 1.96 -14.98 3.53
CA CYS A 98 2.92 -15.31 2.48
C CYS A 98 3.93 -14.20 2.21
N THR A 99 3.61 -12.95 2.58
CA THR A 99 4.44 -11.78 2.28
C THR A 99 4.19 -10.72 3.33
N THR A 100 5.23 -10.02 3.71
CA THR A 100 5.11 -8.78 4.48
C THR A 100 5.87 -7.68 3.75
N GLY A 101 5.51 -6.44 4.01
CA GLY A 101 6.20 -5.34 3.38
C GLY A 101 5.88 -4.01 4.01
N SER A 102 6.51 -2.97 3.48
CA SER A 102 6.25 -1.61 3.89
C SER A 102 6.52 -0.63 2.76
N SER A 103 5.86 0.52 2.83
CA SER A 103 6.08 1.63 1.91
C SER A 103 6.15 2.91 2.71
N LYS A 104 7.18 3.70 2.46
CA LYS A 104 7.32 5.04 3.02
C LYS A 104 6.98 6.06 1.94
N LEU A 105 6.10 6.98 2.28
CA LEU A 105 5.64 8.03 1.38
C LEU A 105 5.87 9.39 2.02
N VAL A 106 6.12 10.39 1.17
CA VAL A 106 6.29 11.79 1.58
C VAL A 106 5.11 12.58 1.05
N CYS A 107 4.53 13.43 1.88
CA CYS A 107 3.50 14.36 1.44
C CYS A 107 4.12 15.45 0.59
N PHE A 108 3.48 15.75 -0.53
CA PHE A 108 4.04 16.64 -1.54
C PHE A 108 2.95 17.56 -2.09
N ASP A 109 3.28 18.85 -2.16
CA ASP A 109 2.40 19.83 -2.77
C ASP A 109 2.89 20.11 -4.19
N PHE A 110 2.12 19.66 -5.18
CA PHE A 110 2.49 19.81 -6.58
C PHE A 110 2.27 21.24 -7.11
N ARG A 111 1.57 22.07 -6.34
CA ARG A 111 1.42 23.50 -6.68
C ARG A 111 2.68 24.28 -6.38
N THR A 112 3.38 23.92 -5.29
CA THR A 112 4.64 24.55 -4.86
C THR A 112 5.85 23.72 -5.24
N ASN A 113 5.63 22.48 -5.72
CA ASN A 113 6.67 21.52 -6.09
C ASN A 113 7.64 21.25 -4.94
N SER A 114 7.09 21.03 -3.73
CA SER A 114 7.88 20.80 -2.53
C SER A 114 7.25 19.78 -1.60
N SER A 115 8.07 19.09 -0.81
CA SER A 115 7.58 18.24 0.27
C SER A 115 7.02 19.14 1.37
N VAL A 116 5.95 18.67 2.02
CA VAL A 116 5.23 19.41 3.04
C VAL A 116 4.94 18.53 4.23
N LYS A 117 4.55 19.12 5.35
CA LYS A 117 4.12 18.36 6.52
C LYS A 117 2.96 17.44 6.14
N VAL A 118 2.87 16.30 6.80
CA VAL A 118 1.75 15.36 6.59
C VAL A 118 0.44 16.13 6.72
N PHE A 119 -0.43 15.97 5.72
CA PHE A 119 -1.68 16.71 5.69
C PHE A 119 -2.52 16.39 6.93
N PRO A 120 -3.12 17.41 7.58
CA PRO A 120 -3.94 17.18 8.78
C PRO A 120 -5.05 16.15 8.54
N GLU A 121 -5.64 16.15 7.35
CA GLU A 121 -6.68 15.20 6.97
C GLU A 121 -6.17 13.76 6.97
N PHE A 122 -4.90 13.55 6.57
CA PHE A 122 -4.26 12.23 6.61
C PHE A 122 -4.03 11.79 8.06
N ILE A 123 -3.50 12.70 8.90
CA ILE A 123 -3.24 12.38 10.31
C ILE A 123 -4.54 11.93 10.99
N GLU A 124 -5.62 12.66 10.75
CA GLU A 124 -6.92 12.31 11.32
C GLU A 124 -7.44 10.97 10.78
N ALA A 125 -7.32 10.77 9.47
CA ALA A 125 -7.78 9.54 8.84
C ALA A 125 -6.98 8.31 9.32
N PHE A 126 -5.67 8.47 9.52
CA PHE A 126 -4.80 7.36 9.92
C PHE A 126 -5.08 6.85 11.33
N LYS A 127 -5.82 7.60 12.14
CA LYS A 127 -6.27 7.13 13.46
C LYS A 127 -7.21 5.92 13.35
N LYS A 128 -7.78 5.68 12.18
CA LYS A 128 -8.65 4.52 11.91
C LYS A 128 -7.85 3.26 11.59
N LEU A 129 -6.54 3.38 11.39
CA LEU A 129 -5.67 2.26 11.05
C LEU A 129 -5.11 1.60 12.30
N ASP A 130 -4.86 0.30 12.19
CA ASP A 130 -4.11 -0.44 13.21
C ASP A 130 -2.62 -0.06 13.13
N ASN A 131 -1.95 -0.15 14.24
CA ASN A 131 -0.51 0.06 14.34
C ASN A 131 0.22 -1.28 14.41
#